data_ff55fc6c18d862d6178063f0a5105ef6
#
_entry.id   ff55fc6c18d862d6178063f0a5105ef6
#
_cell.length_a   1.000
_cell.length_b   1.000
_cell.length_c   1.000
_cell.angle_alpha   90.00
_cell.angle_beta   90.00
_cell.angle_gamma   90.00
#
_symmetry.space_group_name_H-M   'P 1'
#
loop_
_entity.id
_entity.type
_entity.pdbx_description
1 polymer ?
#
loop_
_entity_poly.entity_id
_entity_poly.type
_entity_poly.pdbx_seq_one_letter_code
_entity_poly.pdbx_strand_id
1 'polypeptide(L)'
;DNRLLGHLIFSEVTTADGRTMSYGAYLRKHHTPLSVADKDLRCPSETLDSLMKAVRKQLRVRYNNKKGVLIMDASADDPSVCRQVCQSMGDYLLHFITSYRVKKQRAEVEHFAKVEVQQKRQLEKAQKALAEFNDSHWGTVLPSEEKRKNQLADEVVALRRLYESVKVEHQMSRARLQDITPAFVVYNRPAIPCEKTGVGRIFFCCCFMFLSFLYSIIFYMRRELWAQIVR
;
A
#
# COMPACT_ATOMS: atom_id res chain seq x y z
N ASP A 1 -6.58 1.81 -3.44
CA ASP A 1 -6.53 2.92 -2.50
C ASP A 1 -6.72 4.23 -3.27
N ASN A 2 -7.68 5.06 -2.86
CA ASN A 2 -7.99 6.34 -3.52
C ASN A 2 -6.80 7.32 -3.48
N ARG A 3 -5.89 7.17 -2.52
CA ARG A 3 -4.68 8.00 -2.42
C ARG A 3 -3.71 7.75 -3.57
N LEU A 4 -3.51 6.49 -3.96
CA LEU A 4 -2.70 6.13 -5.12
C LEU A 4 -3.31 6.71 -6.40
N LEU A 5 -4.62 6.52 -6.58
CA LEU A 5 -5.32 7.03 -7.77
C LEU A 5 -5.24 8.55 -7.86
N GLY A 6 -5.43 9.26 -6.72
CA GLY A 6 -5.27 10.70 -6.66
C GLY A 6 -3.84 11.15 -7.00
N HIS A 7 -2.82 10.51 -6.43
CA HIS A 7 -1.43 10.81 -6.76
C HIS A 7 -1.15 10.67 -8.26
N LEU A 8 -1.64 9.60 -8.88
CA LEU A 8 -1.45 9.37 -10.32
C LEU A 8 -2.21 10.39 -11.17
N ILE A 9 -3.44 10.76 -10.82
CA ILE A 9 -4.23 11.76 -11.55
C ILE A 9 -3.51 13.12 -11.59
N PHE A 10 -2.83 13.49 -10.51
CA PHE A 10 -2.10 14.75 -10.40
C PHE A 10 -0.62 14.64 -10.82
N SER A 11 -0.11 13.45 -11.14
CA SER A 11 1.26 13.29 -11.65
C SER A 11 1.41 13.93 -13.03
N GLU A 12 2.54 14.58 -13.27
CA GLU A 12 2.90 15.13 -14.56
C GLU A 12 3.36 14.01 -15.49
N VAL A 13 2.81 13.98 -16.69
CA VAL A 13 3.18 13.05 -17.75
C VAL A 13 3.53 13.81 -19.02
N THR A 14 4.54 13.32 -19.72
CA THR A 14 4.98 13.87 -21.01
C THR A 14 4.51 12.94 -22.13
N THR A 15 3.70 13.47 -23.03
CA THR A 15 3.24 12.74 -24.24
C THR A 15 4.38 12.59 -25.25
N ALA A 16 4.22 11.69 -26.22
CA ALA A 16 5.18 11.50 -27.32
C ALA A 16 5.44 12.80 -28.10
N ASP A 17 4.45 13.72 -28.14
CA ASP A 17 4.56 15.05 -28.77
C ASP A 17 5.38 16.06 -27.95
N GLY A 18 5.98 15.65 -26.83
CA GLY A 18 6.77 16.54 -25.94
C GLY A 18 5.94 17.50 -25.06
N ARG A 19 4.61 17.34 -25.01
CA ARG A 19 3.74 18.17 -24.16
C ARG A 19 3.66 17.58 -22.76
N THR A 20 3.96 18.39 -21.74
CA THR A 20 3.78 18.04 -20.33
C THR A 20 2.39 18.45 -19.87
N MET A 21 1.67 17.52 -19.27
CA MET A 21 0.36 17.76 -18.67
C MET A 21 0.11 16.81 -17.52
N SER A 22 -0.86 17.09 -16.63
CA SER A 22 -1.26 16.12 -15.61
C SER A 22 -1.91 14.90 -16.25
N TYR A 23 -1.72 13.72 -15.68
CA TYR A 23 -2.34 12.49 -16.18
C TYR A 23 -3.87 12.59 -16.20
N GLY A 24 -4.47 13.28 -15.24
CA GLY A 24 -5.89 13.60 -15.26
C GLY A 24 -6.31 14.46 -16.47
N ALA A 25 -5.50 15.44 -16.88
CA ALA A 25 -5.76 16.25 -18.08
C ALA A 25 -5.58 15.44 -19.37
N TYR A 26 -4.61 14.52 -19.40
CA TYR A 26 -4.43 13.58 -20.50
C TYR A 26 -5.66 12.69 -20.70
N LEU A 27 -6.20 12.10 -19.63
CA LEU A 27 -7.40 11.26 -19.69
C LEU A 27 -8.64 12.03 -20.13
N ARG A 28 -8.77 13.32 -19.76
CA ARG A 28 -9.85 14.20 -20.22
C ARG A 28 -9.85 14.39 -21.71
N LYS A 29 -8.69 14.63 -22.28
CA LYS A 29 -8.55 14.85 -23.72
C LYS A 29 -9.02 13.63 -24.51
N HIS A 30 -8.93 12.45 -23.93
CA HIS A 30 -9.29 11.19 -24.57
C HIS A 30 -10.63 10.62 -24.12
N HIS A 31 -11.16 10.96 -22.93
CA HIS A 31 -12.33 10.25 -22.39
C HIS A 31 -13.41 11.09 -21.70
N THR A 32 -13.16 12.30 -21.16
CA THR A 32 -14.21 13.13 -20.50
C THR A 32 -13.76 14.56 -20.20
N PRO A 33 -14.61 15.60 -20.33
CA PRO A 33 -14.31 16.98 -19.90
C PRO A 33 -14.54 17.16 -18.38
N LEU A 34 -13.54 17.64 -17.64
CA LEU A 34 -13.61 17.83 -16.20
C LEU A 34 -13.17 19.24 -15.74
N SER A 35 -13.79 19.76 -14.69
CA SER A 35 -13.44 21.01 -14.01
C SER A 35 -12.30 20.81 -12.99
N VAL A 36 -11.35 21.76 -12.92
CA VAL A 36 -10.05 21.64 -12.25
C VAL A 36 -10.10 21.82 -10.72
N ALA A 37 -11.28 22.04 -10.10
CA ALA A 37 -11.40 22.56 -8.74
C ALA A 37 -11.24 21.55 -7.60
N ASP A 38 -11.22 20.24 -7.85
CA ASP A 38 -11.28 19.24 -6.80
C ASP A 38 -9.93 18.63 -6.42
N LYS A 39 -9.28 19.21 -5.41
CA LYS A 39 -8.10 18.63 -4.74
C LYS A 39 -8.47 17.76 -3.51
N ASP A 40 -9.74 17.70 -3.12
CA ASP A 40 -10.15 16.97 -1.93
C ASP A 40 -10.47 15.51 -2.24
N LEU A 41 -9.53 14.61 -1.90
CA LEU A 41 -9.61 13.17 -2.12
C LEU A 41 -10.54 12.43 -1.14
N ARG A 42 -11.08 13.14 -0.13
CA ARG A 42 -11.96 12.53 0.88
C ARG A 42 -13.43 12.50 0.45
N CYS A 43 -13.84 13.52 -0.31
CA CYS A 43 -15.16 13.58 -0.92
C CYS A 43 -14.98 13.92 -2.41
N PRO A 44 -14.69 12.93 -3.28
CA PRO A 44 -14.50 13.17 -4.68
C PRO A 44 -15.81 13.65 -5.31
N SER A 45 -15.76 14.72 -6.13
CA SER A 45 -16.88 15.08 -7.00
C SER A 45 -17.18 13.93 -7.98
N GLU A 46 -18.38 13.89 -8.55
CA GLU A 46 -18.75 12.85 -9.55
C GLU A 46 -17.74 12.74 -10.68
N THR A 47 -17.14 13.86 -11.01
CA THR A 47 -16.12 13.97 -12.06
C THR A 47 -14.80 13.31 -11.66
N LEU A 48 -14.34 13.51 -10.43
CA LEU A 48 -13.13 12.87 -9.91
C LEU A 48 -13.34 11.35 -9.73
N ASP A 49 -14.53 10.93 -9.31
CA ASP A 49 -14.87 9.51 -9.18
C ASP A 49 -14.87 8.81 -10.56
N SER A 50 -15.38 9.45 -11.60
CA SER A 50 -15.34 8.93 -12.97
C SER A 50 -13.91 8.77 -13.48
N LEU A 51 -13.00 9.73 -13.19
CA LEU A 51 -11.58 9.62 -13.50
C LEU A 51 -10.91 8.50 -12.72
N MET A 52 -11.17 8.39 -11.42
CA MET A 52 -10.63 7.29 -10.61
C MET A 52 -11.05 5.93 -11.15
N LYS A 53 -12.29 5.79 -11.62
CA LYS A 53 -12.78 4.58 -12.29
C LYS A 53 -12.08 4.32 -13.62
N ALA A 54 -11.82 5.36 -14.41
CA ALA A 54 -11.07 5.24 -15.66
C ALA A 54 -9.64 4.81 -15.42
N VAL A 55 -8.94 5.45 -14.48
CA VAL A 55 -7.57 5.07 -14.06
C VAL A 55 -7.53 3.64 -13.56
N ARG A 56 -8.49 3.24 -12.72
CA ARG A 56 -8.56 1.87 -12.18
C ARG A 56 -8.68 0.80 -13.27
N LYS A 57 -9.37 1.09 -14.38
CA LYS A 57 -9.47 0.16 -15.51
C LYS A 57 -8.16 0.00 -16.28
N GLN A 58 -7.32 1.05 -16.28
CA GLN A 58 -6.04 1.06 -16.98
C GLN A 58 -4.91 0.46 -16.15
N LEU A 59 -5.10 0.30 -14.84
CA LEU A 59 -4.10 -0.24 -13.92
C LEU A 59 -4.48 -1.65 -13.46
N ARG A 60 -3.54 -2.55 -13.48
CA ARG A 60 -3.68 -3.90 -12.95
C ARG A 60 -2.53 -4.21 -12.00
N VAL A 61 -2.87 -4.67 -10.81
CA VAL A 61 -1.88 -5.11 -9.82
C VAL A 61 -2.19 -6.57 -9.49
N ARG A 62 -1.20 -7.44 -9.66
CA ARG A 62 -1.31 -8.87 -9.39
C ARG A 62 -0.19 -9.29 -8.46
N TYR A 63 -0.54 -10.02 -7.43
CA TYR A 63 0.44 -10.60 -6.51
C TYR A 63 0.57 -12.10 -6.75
N ASN A 64 1.78 -12.55 -7.03
CA ASN A 64 2.07 -13.97 -7.19
C ASN A 64 2.59 -14.53 -5.86
N ASN A 65 1.71 -15.22 -5.12
CA ASN A 65 2.05 -15.80 -3.82
C ASN A 65 3.18 -16.83 -3.88
N LYS A 66 3.30 -17.59 -4.98
CA LYS A 66 4.31 -18.64 -5.11
C LYS A 66 5.73 -18.06 -5.25
N LYS A 67 5.85 -16.92 -5.94
CA LYS A 67 7.14 -16.27 -6.21
C LYS A 67 7.39 -15.06 -5.29
N GLY A 68 6.42 -14.63 -4.49
CA GLY A 68 6.52 -13.41 -3.67
C GLY A 68 6.68 -12.13 -4.51
N VAL A 69 6.24 -12.13 -5.77
CA VAL A 69 6.45 -11.04 -6.72
C VAL A 69 5.16 -10.26 -6.93
N LEU A 70 5.24 -8.94 -6.84
CA LEU A 70 4.18 -8.02 -7.21
C LEU A 70 4.37 -7.58 -8.67
N ILE A 71 3.37 -7.85 -9.50
CA ILE A 71 3.35 -7.48 -10.91
C ILE A 71 2.38 -6.30 -11.07
N MET A 72 2.89 -5.22 -11.64
CA MET A 72 2.13 -4.01 -11.90
C MET A 72 2.09 -3.76 -13.40
N ASP A 73 0.90 -3.71 -13.97
CA ASP A 73 0.67 -3.44 -15.37
C ASP A 73 -0.10 -2.12 -15.50
N ALA A 74 0.31 -1.26 -16.40
CA ALA A 74 -0.40 -0.06 -16.78
C ALA A 74 -0.71 -0.12 -18.28
N SER A 75 -1.84 0.45 -18.70
CA SER A 75 -2.22 0.60 -20.10
C SER A 75 -2.61 2.04 -20.38
N ALA A 76 -2.12 2.60 -21.48
CA ALA A 76 -2.43 3.94 -21.95
C ALA A 76 -2.38 3.96 -23.48
N ASP A 77 -3.01 4.97 -24.10
CA ASP A 77 -3.00 5.12 -25.56
C ASP A 77 -1.62 5.54 -26.09
N ASP A 78 -0.86 6.29 -25.27
CA ASP A 78 0.51 6.72 -25.57
C ASP A 78 1.53 5.84 -24.83
N PRO A 79 2.48 5.19 -25.52
CA PRO A 79 3.51 4.37 -24.92
C PRO A 79 4.39 5.10 -23.88
N SER A 80 4.68 6.39 -24.12
CA SER A 80 5.48 7.23 -23.22
C SER A 80 4.74 7.47 -21.90
N VAL A 81 3.45 7.78 -21.97
CA VAL A 81 2.58 7.97 -20.81
C VAL A 81 2.43 6.66 -20.05
N CYS A 82 2.23 5.53 -20.74
CA CYS A 82 2.12 4.21 -20.14
C CYS A 82 3.34 3.89 -19.25
N ARG A 83 4.56 4.11 -19.76
CA ARG A 83 5.80 3.91 -19.00
C ARG A 83 5.85 4.81 -17.76
N GLN A 84 5.55 6.11 -17.92
CA GLN A 84 5.64 7.09 -16.84
C GLN A 84 4.63 6.81 -15.72
N VAL A 85 3.39 6.44 -16.07
CA VAL A 85 2.34 6.07 -15.12
C VAL A 85 2.73 4.80 -14.35
N CYS A 86 3.26 3.79 -15.03
CA CYS A 86 3.73 2.57 -14.39
C CYS A 86 4.89 2.85 -13.43
N GLN A 87 5.84 3.71 -13.82
CA GLN A 87 6.94 4.14 -12.96
C GLN A 87 6.44 4.90 -11.74
N SER A 88 5.58 5.92 -11.92
CA SER A 88 5.00 6.70 -10.82
C SER A 88 4.21 5.83 -9.83
N MET A 89 3.52 4.81 -10.33
CA MET A 89 2.83 3.83 -9.48
C MET A 89 3.81 3.02 -8.64
N GLY A 90 4.91 2.58 -9.23
CA GLY A 90 5.97 1.84 -8.52
C GLY A 90 6.65 2.69 -7.44
N ASP A 91 7.03 3.92 -7.79
CA ASP A 91 7.68 4.86 -6.88
C ASP A 91 6.76 5.25 -5.70
N TYR A 92 5.49 5.51 -5.99
CA TYR A 92 4.49 5.77 -4.94
C TYR A 92 4.36 4.58 -3.99
N LEU A 93 4.25 3.36 -4.52
CA LEU A 93 4.09 2.17 -3.71
C LEU A 93 5.32 1.91 -2.84
N LEU A 94 6.53 2.07 -3.40
CA LEU A 94 7.78 1.96 -2.66
C LEU A 94 7.82 2.97 -1.51
N HIS A 95 7.51 4.24 -1.80
CA HIS A 95 7.47 5.29 -0.80
C HIS A 95 6.42 5.02 0.28
N PHE A 96 5.21 4.62 -0.12
CA PHE A 96 4.11 4.32 0.81
C PHE A 96 4.46 3.18 1.77
N ILE A 97 4.97 2.06 1.25
CA ILE A 97 5.32 0.90 2.09
C ILE A 97 6.50 1.22 3.01
N THR A 98 7.51 1.93 2.49
CA THR A 98 8.66 2.35 3.30
C THR A 98 8.23 3.30 4.42
N SER A 99 7.43 4.32 4.10
CA SER A 99 6.93 5.27 5.09
C SER A 99 6.03 4.61 6.14
N TYR A 100 5.19 3.66 5.73
CA TYR A 100 4.35 2.88 6.64
C TYR A 100 5.19 2.03 7.61
N ARG A 101 6.23 1.33 7.10
CA ARG A 101 7.16 0.54 7.94
C ARG A 101 7.91 1.42 8.93
N VAL A 102 8.47 2.56 8.46
CA VAL A 102 9.16 3.52 9.31
C VAL A 102 8.24 4.04 10.41
N LYS A 103 7.00 4.42 10.05
CA LYS A 103 6.02 4.93 11.01
C LYS A 103 5.66 3.87 12.06
N LYS A 104 5.44 2.61 11.64
CA LYS A 104 5.15 1.50 12.55
C LYS A 104 6.31 1.27 13.51
N GLN A 105 7.54 1.22 12.98
CA GLN A 105 8.74 0.97 13.79
C GLN A 105 9.02 2.12 14.78
N ARG A 106 8.79 3.38 14.36
CA ARG A 106 8.89 4.53 15.28
C ARG A 106 7.90 4.44 16.44
N ALA A 107 6.66 4.06 16.15
CA ALA A 107 5.65 3.87 17.19
C ALA A 107 6.03 2.76 18.18
N GLU A 108 6.65 1.69 17.70
CA GLU A 108 7.17 0.59 18.52
C GLU A 108 8.32 1.06 19.44
N VAL A 109 9.28 1.80 18.89
CA VAL A 109 10.38 2.41 19.70
C VAL A 109 9.82 3.35 20.77
N GLU A 110 8.86 4.20 20.44
CA GLU A 110 8.22 5.12 21.40
C GLU A 110 7.46 4.35 22.49
N HIS A 111 6.79 3.27 22.12
CA HIS A 111 6.12 2.40 23.08
C HIS A 111 7.11 1.81 24.09
N PHE A 112 8.18 1.16 23.62
CA PHE A 112 9.18 0.58 24.50
C PHE A 112 9.90 1.63 25.35
N ALA A 113 10.15 2.83 24.82
CA ALA A 113 10.71 3.93 25.60
C ALA A 113 9.81 4.32 26.79
N LYS A 114 8.49 4.39 26.58
CA LYS A 114 7.52 4.68 27.66
C LYS A 114 7.49 3.55 28.71
N VAL A 115 7.50 2.29 28.25
CA VAL A 115 7.49 1.12 29.13
C VAL A 115 8.78 1.06 29.94
N GLU A 116 9.95 1.33 29.35
CA GLU A 116 11.24 1.36 30.05
C GLU A 116 11.23 2.38 31.18
N VAL A 117 10.76 3.60 30.94
CA VAL A 117 10.64 4.65 31.98
C VAL A 117 9.70 4.21 33.10
N GLN A 118 8.60 3.55 32.75
CA GLN A 118 7.62 3.07 33.75
C GLN A 118 8.22 1.96 34.61
N GLN A 119 8.90 0.99 34.02
CA GLN A 119 9.53 -0.11 34.74
C GLN A 119 10.69 0.37 35.62
N LYS A 120 11.48 1.35 35.14
CA LYS A 120 12.51 1.99 35.94
C LYS A 120 11.95 2.62 37.20
N ARG A 121 10.84 3.38 37.08
CA ARG A 121 10.17 3.99 38.23
C ARG A 121 9.63 2.96 39.23
N GLN A 122 9.12 1.83 38.75
CA GLN A 122 8.67 0.74 39.63
C GLN A 122 9.84 0.10 40.38
N LEU A 123 10.94 -0.17 39.69
CA LEU A 123 12.15 -0.68 40.29
C LEU A 123 12.70 0.27 41.36
N GLU A 124 12.78 1.57 41.07
CA GLU A 124 13.25 2.58 42.04
C GLU A 124 12.36 2.64 43.29
N LYS A 125 11.02 2.52 43.12
CA LYS A 125 10.10 2.45 44.26
C LYS A 125 10.29 1.21 45.09
N ALA A 126 10.46 0.03 44.50
CA ALA A 126 10.69 -1.20 45.23
C ALA A 126 12.05 -1.19 45.96
N GLN A 127 13.09 -0.64 45.32
CA GLN A 127 14.39 -0.45 45.95
C GLN A 127 14.34 0.48 47.17
N LYS A 128 13.59 1.60 47.05
CA LYS A 128 13.37 2.51 48.20
C LYS A 128 12.63 1.82 49.34
N ALA A 129 11.54 1.09 49.04
CA ALA A 129 10.80 0.36 50.06
C ALA A 129 11.67 -0.69 50.79
N LEU A 130 12.53 -1.38 50.06
CA LEU A 130 13.48 -2.31 50.68
C LEU A 130 14.53 -1.61 51.54
N ALA A 131 15.02 -0.43 51.09
CA ALA A 131 15.99 0.36 51.85
C ALA A 131 15.35 0.91 53.18
N GLU A 132 14.15 1.52 53.07
CA GLU A 132 13.39 2.02 54.21
C GLU A 132 13.05 0.91 55.19
N PHE A 133 12.74 -0.28 54.73
CA PHE A 133 12.52 -1.45 55.59
C PHE A 133 13.79 -1.85 56.32
N ASN A 134 14.93 -1.89 55.63
CA ASN A 134 16.23 -2.23 56.25
C ASN A 134 16.67 -1.18 57.29
N ASP A 135 16.45 0.11 57.01
CA ASP A 135 16.81 1.21 57.89
C ASP A 135 15.97 1.23 59.20
N SER A 136 14.66 0.94 59.05
CA SER A 136 13.73 0.93 60.17
C SER A 136 13.85 -0.30 61.09
N HIS A 137 14.38 -1.41 60.61
CA HIS A 137 14.50 -2.68 61.31
C HIS A 137 15.95 -3.07 61.55
N TRP A 138 16.85 -2.10 61.70
CA TRP A 138 18.26 -2.33 62.01
C TRP A 138 18.44 -3.02 63.36
N GLY A 139 18.95 -4.28 63.38
CA GLY A 139 19.23 -5.02 64.57
C GLY A 139 18.15 -5.97 65.12
N THR A 140 16.96 -6.00 64.53
CA THR A 140 15.89 -6.95 64.88
C THR A 140 15.96 -8.22 64.03
N VAL A 141 15.99 -9.39 64.67
CA VAL A 141 16.06 -10.71 64.02
C VAL A 141 14.79 -11.52 64.34
N LEU A 142 13.62 -10.96 64.00
CA LEU A 142 12.35 -11.70 64.07
C LEU A 142 12.10 -12.48 62.78
N PRO A 143 11.76 -13.78 62.82
CA PRO A 143 11.55 -14.60 61.62
C PRO A 143 10.48 -14.05 60.68
N SER A 144 9.48 -13.30 61.18
CA SER A 144 8.46 -12.63 60.39
C SER A 144 8.98 -11.46 59.57
N GLU A 145 9.92 -10.72 60.13
CA GLU A 145 10.58 -9.58 59.48
C GLU A 145 11.57 -10.02 58.42
N GLU A 146 12.31 -11.09 58.70
CA GLU A 146 13.18 -11.72 57.73
C GLU A 146 12.39 -12.23 56.51
N LYS A 147 11.26 -12.87 56.70
CA LYS A 147 10.36 -13.27 55.60
C LYS A 147 9.91 -12.08 54.80
N ARG A 148 9.53 -10.95 55.42
CA ARG A 148 9.11 -9.74 54.74
C ARG A 148 10.23 -9.08 53.96
N LYS A 149 11.43 -9.02 54.50
CA LYS A 149 12.63 -8.56 53.81
C LYS A 149 12.94 -9.40 52.58
N ASN A 150 12.86 -10.72 52.69
CA ASN A 150 13.09 -11.62 51.54
C ASN A 150 12.05 -11.42 50.45
N GLN A 151 10.77 -11.21 50.82
CA GLN A 151 9.71 -10.90 49.81
C GLN A 151 10.02 -9.59 49.07
N LEU A 152 10.42 -8.51 49.76
CA LEU A 152 10.79 -7.25 49.12
C LEU A 152 12.05 -7.40 48.25
N ALA A 153 13.01 -8.18 48.69
CA ALA A 153 14.22 -8.46 47.90
C ALA A 153 13.91 -9.25 46.63
N ASP A 154 13.03 -10.26 46.70
CA ASP A 154 12.58 -11.04 45.56
C ASP A 154 11.78 -10.15 44.56
N GLU A 155 10.94 -9.22 45.06
CA GLU A 155 10.25 -8.26 44.23
C GLU A 155 11.24 -7.35 43.48
N VAL A 156 12.25 -6.83 44.14
CA VAL A 156 13.31 -6.02 43.51
C VAL A 156 14.03 -6.81 42.42
N VAL A 157 14.36 -8.09 42.67
CA VAL A 157 15.04 -8.97 41.70
C VAL A 157 14.12 -9.20 40.49
N ALA A 158 12.83 -9.47 40.71
CA ALA A 158 11.87 -9.68 39.63
C ALA A 158 11.70 -8.42 38.78
N LEU A 159 11.52 -7.23 39.39
CA LEU A 159 11.41 -5.96 38.69
C LEU A 159 12.70 -5.59 37.95
N ARG A 160 13.86 -5.89 38.49
CA ARG A 160 15.13 -5.68 37.79
C ARG A 160 15.23 -6.50 36.53
N ARG A 161 14.90 -7.80 36.61
CA ARG A 161 14.88 -8.67 35.40
C ARG A 161 13.89 -8.14 34.33
N LEU A 162 12.74 -7.71 34.75
CA LEU A 162 11.73 -7.12 33.85
C LEU A 162 12.26 -5.82 33.20
N TYR A 163 12.85 -4.92 33.98
CA TYR A 163 13.47 -3.69 33.45
C TYR A 163 14.59 -4.00 32.44
N GLU A 164 15.46 -4.95 32.75
CA GLU A 164 16.55 -5.35 31.85
C GLU A 164 16.01 -5.93 30.54
N SER A 165 14.97 -6.78 30.58
CA SER A 165 14.34 -7.33 29.38
C SER A 165 13.71 -6.24 28.50
N VAL A 166 12.98 -5.29 29.10
CA VAL A 166 12.39 -4.16 28.37
C VAL A 166 13.46 -3.26 27.76
N LYS A 167 14.55 -3.01 28.50
CA LYS A 167 15.69 -2.23 27.98
C LYS A 167 16.33 -2.86 26.76
N VAL A 168 16.53 -4.18 26.78
CA VAL A 168 17.04 -4.92 25.61
C VAL A 168 16.08 -4.82 24.42
N GLU A 169 14.77 -4.99 24.65
CA GLU A 169 13.77 -4.89 23.58
C GLU A 169 13.70 -3.46 22.99
N HIS A 170 13.83 -2.42 23.84
CA HIS A 170 13.94 -1.03 23.37
C HIS A 170 15.19 -0.83 22.49
N GLN A 171 16.33 -1.36 22.89
CA GLN A 171 17.55 -1.28 22.08
C GLN A 171 17.41 -2.03 20.75
N MET A 172 16.81 -3.23 20.77
CA MET A 172 16.53 -3.99 19.55
C MET A 172 15.57 -3.27 18.62
N SER A 173 14.49 -2.66 19.14
CA SER A 173 13.55 -1.90 18.33
C SER A 173 14.19 -0.66 17.69
N ARG A 174 15.13 0.00 18.39
CA ARG A 174 15.94 1.09 17.83
C ARG A 174 16.88 0.60 16.72
N ALA A 175 17.55 -0.53 16.90
CA ALA A 175 18.39 -1.13 15.87
C ALA A 175 17.57 -1.50 14.62
N ARG A 176 16.41 -2.13 14.79
CA ARG A 176 15.47 -2.42 13.69
C ARG A 176 15.02 -1.16 12.94
N LEU A 177 14.86 -0.02 13.65
CA LEU A 177 14.52 1.24 12.99
C LEU A 177 15.66 1.78 12.12
N GLN A 178 16.92 1.56 12.52
CA GLN A 178 18.10 1.96 11.72
C GLN A 178 18.29 1.06 10.50
N ASP A 179 17.95 -0.23 10.61
CA ASP A 179 18.11 -1.25 9.56
C ASP A 179 16.92 -1.31 8.57
N ILE A 180 16.08 -0.28 8.50
CA ILE A 180 14.97 -0.29 7.55
C ILE A 180 15.52 -0.21 6.12
N THR A 181 15.75 -1.39 5.54
CA THR A 181 15.99 -1.56 4.11
C THR A 181 14.70 -1.37 3.31
N PRO A 182 14.80 -0.99 2.00
CA PRO A 182 13.64 -0.93 1.12
C PRO A 182 12.80 -2.20 1.21
N ALA A 183 11.48 -2.03 1.27
CA ALA A 183 10.54 -3.13 1.48
C ALA A 183 10.59 -4.19 0.37
N PHE A 184 11.01 -3.79 -0.82
CA PHE A 184 11.17 -4.65 -1.99
C PHE A 184 12.16 -4.03 -2.97
N VAL A 185 12.71 -4.89 -3.83
CA VAL A 185 13.62 -4.48 -4.90
C VAL A 185 12.85 -4.50 -6.22
N VAL A 186 13.01 -3.45 -7.01
CA VAL A 186 12.45 -3.40 -8.35
C VAL A 186 13.27 -4.32 -9.25
N TYR A 187 12.68 -5.47 -9.60
CA TYR A 187 13.33 -6.47 -10.44
C TYR A 187 13.34 -6.04 -11.92
N ASN A 188 12.22 -5.50 -12.42
CA ASN A 188 12.07 -5.03 -13.78
C ASN A 188 11.55 -3.59 -13.79
N ARG A 189 12.28 -2.69 -14.44
CA ARG A 189 11.84 -1.31 -14.63
C ARG A 189 10.87 -1.22 -15.81
N PRO A 190 9.84 -0.35 -15.76
CA PRO A 190 8.92 -0.17 -16.87
C PRO A 190 9.66 0.31 -18.12
N ALA A 191 9.54 -0.46 -19.20
CA ALA A 191 10.03 -0.11 -20.52
C ALA A 191 8.90 0.47 -21.38
N ILE A 192 9.25 1.17 -22.46
CA ILE A 192 8.27 1.63 -23.44
C ILE A 192 7.70 0.40 -24.15
N PRO A 193 6.38 0.17 -24.13
CA PRO A 193 5.79 -0.98 -24.80
C PRO A 193 5.90 -0.84 -26.32
N CYS A 194 6.40 -1.90 -26.98
CA CYS A 194 6.48 -1.98 -28.42
C CYS A 194 5.22 -2.59 -29.06
N GLU A 195 4.44 -3.35 -28.26
CA GLU A 195 3.27 -4.06 -28.75
C GLU A 195 1.96 -3.42 -28.26
N LYS A 196 0.98 -3.37 -29.17
CA LYS A 196 -0.37 -2.90 -28.83
C LYS A 196 -1.20 -4.05 -28.26
N THR A 197 -1.75 -3.84 -27.06
CA THR A 197 -2.61 -4.83 -26.36
C THR A 197 -4.08 -4.78 -26.81
N GLY A 198 -4.43 -3.96 -27.80
CA GLY A 198 -5.80 -3.82 -28.32
C GLY A 198 -6.22 -4.99 -29.20
N VAL A 199 -7.55 -5.13 -29.37
CA VAL A 199 -8.12 -6.13 -30.29
C VAL A 199 -7.63 -5.84 -31.71
N GLY A 200 -7.02 -6.83 -32.34
CA GLY A 200 -6.42 -6.68 -33.68
C GLY A 200 -7.47 -6.28 -34.72
N ARG A 201 -7.09 -5.40 -35.66
CA ARG A 201 -7.95 -5.00 -36.78
C ARG A 201 -8.51 -6.19 -37.57
N ILE A 202 -7.73 -7.27 -37.66
CA ILE A 202 -8.09 -8.51 -38.31
C ILE A 202 -9.34 -9.14 -37.67
N PHE A 203 -9.43 -9.10 -36.31
CA PHE A 203 -10.59 -9.63 -35.59
C PHE A 203 -11.89 -8.90 -35.97
N PHE A 204 -11.85 -7.57 -36.08
CA PHE A 204 -13.00 -6.79 -36.53
C PHE A 204 -13.39 -7.13 -37.97
N CYS A 205 -12.43 -7.27 -38.89
CA CYS A 205 -12.71 -7.67 -40.26
C CYS A 205 -13.37 -9.05 -40.30
N CYS A 206 -12.89 -10.02 -39.54
CA CYS A 206 -13.49 -11.35 -39.46
C CYS A 206 -14.92 -11.31 -38.90
N CYS A 207 -15.17 -10.51 -37.84
CA CYS A 207 -16.51 -10.34 -37.29
C CYS A 207 -17.47 -9.73 -38.29
N PHE A 208 -17.06 -8.69 -39.02
CA PHE A 208 -17.91 -8.08 -40.06
C PHE A 208 -18.16 -9.03 -41.23
N MET A 209 -17.19 -9.79 -41.66
CA MET A 209 -17.33 -10.81 -42.69
C MET A 209 -18.35 -11.88 -42.25
N PHE A 210 -18.23 -12.37 -41.01
CA PHE A 210 -19.17 -13.34 -40.46
C PHE A 210 -20.62 -12.79 -40.35
N LEU A 211 -20.77 -11.57 -39.87
CA LEU A 211 -22.07 -10.90 -39.80
C LEU A 211 -22.69 -10.71 -41.21
N SER A 212 -21.88 -10.30 -42.17
CA SER A 212 -22.32 -10.17 -43.57
C SER A 212 -22.78 -11.50 -44.15
N PHE A 213 -22.05 -12.59 -43.86
CA PHE A 213 -22.42 -13.94 -44.30
C PHE A 213 -23.76 -14.39 -43.65
N LEU A 214 -23.93 -14.19 -42.35
CA LEU A 214 -25.19 -14.50 -41.67
C LEU A 214 -26.37 -13.68 -42.23
N TYR A 215 -26.16 -12.40 -42.48
CA TYR A 215 -27.17 -11.53 -43.07
C TYR A 215 -27.58 -12.03 -44.48
N SER A 216 -26.63 -12.46 -45.29
CA SER A 216 -26.87 -13.01 -46.63
C SER A 216 -27.70 -14.29 -46.60
N ILE A 217 -27.42 -15.19 -45.63
CA ILE A 217 -28.23 -16.41 -45.45
C ILE A 217 -29.65 -16.10 -45.05
N ILE A 218 -29.85 -15.20 -44.09
CA ILE A 218 -31.16 -14.80 -43.59
C ILE A 218 -31.99 -14.12 -44.72
N PHE A 219 -31.34 -13.29 -45.52
CA PHE A 219 -31.96 -12.62 -46.65
C PHE A 219 -32.40 -13.61 -47.72
N TYR A 220 -31.55 -14.62 -48.02
CA TYR A 220 -31.86 -15.66 -48.96
C TYR A 220 -33.03 -16.54 -48.49
N MET A 221 -33.02 -16.95 -47.22
CA MET A 221 -34.12 -17.75 -46.64
C MET A 221 -35.44 -16.97 -46.61
N ARG A 222 -35.43 -15.67 -46.28
CA ARG A 222 -36.65 -14.83 -46.35
C ARG A 222 -37.23 -14.76 -47.77
N ARG A 223 -36.36 -14.64 -48.76
CA ARG A 223 -36.76 -14.60 -50.15
C ARG A 223 -37.44 -15.92 -50.60
N GLU A 224 -36.87 -17.06 -50.19
CA GLU A 224 -37.43 -18.39 -50.47
C GLU A 224 -38.78 -18.60 -49.78
N LEU A 225 -38.91 -18.23 -48.51
CA LEU A 225 -40.16 -18.31 -47.76
C LEU A 225 -41.28 -17.41 -48.36
N TRP A 226 -40.93 -16.21 -48.79
CA TRP A 226 -41.88 -15.32 -49.48
C TRP A 226 -42.33 -15.88 -50.82
N ALA A 227 -41.45 -16.52 -51.59
CA ALA A 227 -41.77 -17.17 -52.84
C ALA A 227 -42.70 -18.39 -52.65
N GLN A 228 -42.65 -19.07 -51.49
CA GLN A 228 -43.56 -20.18 -51.16
C GLN A 228 -44.94 -19.70 -50.63
N ILE A 229 -45.03 -18.56 -50.00
CA ILE A 229 -46.30 -18.00 -49.47
C ILE A 229 -47.16 -17.34 -50.57
N VAL A 230 -46.54 -16.87 -51.63
CA VAL A 230 -47.20 -16.17 -52.76
C VAL A 230 -47.64 -17.18 -53.87
N ARG A 231 -47.34 -18.43 -53.71
CA ARG A 231 -47.76 -19.49 -54.61
C ARG A 231 -48.94 -20.27 -53.97
#